data_49a5b94bcc7f789565197edd9b90d583
#
_entry.id   49a5b94bcc7f789565197edd9b90d583
#
_cell.length_a   1.000
_cell.length_b   1.000
_cell.length_c   1.000
_cell.angle_alpha   90.00
_cell.angle_beta   90.00
_cell.angle_gamma   90.00
#
_symmetry.space_group_name_H-M   'P 1'
#
loop_
_entity.id
_entity.type
_entity.pdbx_description
1 polymer ?
#
loop_
_entity_poly.entity_id
_entity_poly.type
_entity_poly.pdbx_seq_one_letter_code
_entity_poly.pdbx_strand_id
1 'polypeptide(L)'
;MMEIENWMKQYCGAVRAAFGDRVRYIGLQGSRGRGEAGPDSDIDVVCILDSCSLQDLETYRAAVKDLPDRDKLCGFVSGTAELAAWDRGELFQFRRDTTDWCGRLADLLPPEEPGDARRALHQGACGLYHLCCHNFLHGRSREAVAEACKAAVFLLQAKLYA
;
A
#
# COMPACT_ATOMS: atom_id res chain seq x y z
N MET A 1 7.99 -22.14 -2.74
CA MET A 1 7.26 -20.89 -3.10
C MET A 1 6.48 -20.47 -1.87
N MET A 2 6.57 -19.22 -1.44
CA MET A 2 5.84 -18.73 -0.27
C MET A 2 4.34 -18.79 -0.55
N GLU A 3 3.56 -19.44 0.34
CA GLU A 3 2.11 -19.36 0.30
C GLU A 3 1.66 -18.11 1.04
N ILE A 4 1.25 -17.09 0.29
CA ILE A 4 0.92 -15.77 0.85
C ILE A 4 -0.19 -15.84 1.89
N GLU A 5 -1.17 -16.73 1.70
CA GLU A 5 -2.26 -16.92 2.67
C GLU A 5 -1.75 -17.37 4.04
N ASN A 6 -0.81 -18.32 4.07
CA ASN A 6 -0.24 -18.81 5.32
C ASN A 6 0.64 -17.75 5.99
N TRP A 7 1.39 -17.01 5.18
CA TRP A 7 2.19 -15.89 5.66
C TRP A 7 1.32 -14.79 6.28
N MET A 8 0.25 -14.40 5.60
CA MET A 8 -0.71 -13.40 6.11
C MET A 8 -1.40 -13.84 7.40
N LYS A 9 -1.69 -15.12 7.58
CA LYS A 9 -2.23 -15.64 8.86
C LYS A 9 -1.24 -15.43 10.01
N GLN A 10 0.05 -15.71 9.78
CA GLN A 10 1.10 -15.47 10.78
C GLN A 10 1.26 -13.98 11.08
N TYR A 11 1.28 -13.15 10.04
CA TYR A 11 1.33 -11.69 10.16
C TYR A 11 0.16 -11.15 10.98
N CYS A 12 -1.07 -11.53 10.64
CA CYS A 12 -2.26 -11.13 11.40
C CYS A 12 -2.20 -11.59 12.85
N GLY A 13 -1.71 -12.80 13.11
CA GLY A 13 -1.51 -13.31 14.46
C GLY A 13 -0.54 -12.46 15.27
N ALA A 14 0.62 -12.14 14.70
CA ALA A 14 1.66 -11.33 15.34
C ALA A 14 1.17 -9.89 15.64
N VAL A 15 0.53 -9.25 14.66
CA VAL A 15 0.02 -7.88 14.81
C VAL A 15 -1.12 -7.83 15.85
N ARG A 16 -2.05 -8.78 15.80
CA ARG A 16 -3.14 -8.85 16.78
C ARG A 16 -2.67 -9.19 18.19
N ALA A 17 -1.63 -10.01 18.33
CA ALA A 17 -1.03 -10.29 19.63
C ALA A 17 -0.43 -9.02 20.27
N ALA A 18 0.11 -8.10 19.45
CA ALA A 18 0.72 -6.86 19.91
C ALA A 18 -0.30 -5.75 20.18
N PHE A 19 -1.37 -5.64 19.37
CA PHE A 19 -2.28 -4.49 19.38
C PHE A 19 -3.72 -4.82 19.78
N GLY A 20 -4.10 -6.10 19.78
CA GLY A 20 -5.46 -6.52 20.16
C GLY A 20 -6.53 -5.85 19.30
N ASP A 21 -7.55 -5.31 19.97
CA ASP A 21 -8.71 -4.64 19.34
C ASP A 21 -8.38 -3.28 18.72
N ARG A 22 -7.17 -2.78 18.91
CA ARG A 22 -6.68 -1.56 18.25
C ARG A 22 -6.44 -1.78 16.75
N VAL A 23 -6.31 -3.02 16.29
CA VAL A 23 -6.22 -3.35 14.86
C VAL A 23 -7.58 -3.18 14.20
N ARG A 24 -7.73 -2.17 13.37
CA ARG A 24 -8.98 -1.87 12.65
C ARG A 24 -9.05 -2.52 11.30
N TYR A 25 -7.90 -2.68 10.65
CA TYR A 25 -7.85 -3.24 9.30
C TYR A 25 -6.48 -3.85 9.01
N ILE A 26 -6.47 -4.93 8.26
CA ILE A 26 -5.28 -5.50 7.62
C ILE A 26 -5.64 -5.81 6.16
N GLY A 27 -4.76 -5.39 5.25
CA GLY A 27 -4.87 -5.65 3.81
C GLY A 27 -3.55 -6.06 3.19
N LEU A 28 -3.62 -6.46 1.93
CA LEU A 28 -2.47 -6.81 1.10
C LEU A 28 -2.53 -6.00 -0.19
N GLN A 29 -1.42 -5.38 -0.56
CA GLN A 29 -1.26 -4.57 -1.77
C GLN A 29 -0.25 -5.17 -2.74
N GLY A 30 0.00 -4.43 -3.80
CA GLY A 30 1.05 -4.70 -4.76
C GLY A 30 0.84 -5.99 -5.55
N SER A 31 1.94 -6.53 -6.06
CA SER A 31 1.91 -7.72 -6.92
C SER A 31 1.33 -8.95 -6.23
N ARG A 32 1.52 -9.09 -4.90
CA ARG A 32 0.96 -10.20 -4.13
C ARG A 32 -0.54 -10.07 -3.94
N GLY A 33 -1.04 -8.86 -3.72
CA GLY A 33 -2.48 -8.59 -3.64
C GLY A 33 -3.19 -8.85 -4.97
N ARG A 34 -2.53 -8.59 -6.09
CA ARG A 34 -3.05 -8.82 -7.44
C ARG A 34 -2.82 -10.23 -7.99
N GLY A 35 -2.08 -11.10 -7.27
CA GLY A 35 -1.73 -12.44 -7.76
C GLY A 35 -0.65 -12.46 -8.87
N GLU A 36 0.13 -11.40 -9.00
CA GLU A 36 1.16 -11.19 -10.03
C GLU A 36 2.59 -11.37 -9.50
N ALA A 37 2.75 -11.80 -8.24
CA ALA A 37 4.02 -11.79 -7.55
C ALA A 37 5.01 -12.83 -8.10
N GLY A 38 6.25 -12.40 -8.31
CA GLY A 38 7.40 -13.26 -8.54
C GLY A 38 8.06 -13.70 -7.22
N PRO A 39 9.12 -14.55 -7.33
CA PRO A 39 9.86 -15.03 -6.16
C PRO A 39 10.46 -13.91 -5.29
N ASP A 40 10.90 -12.85 -5.93
CA ASP A 40 11.59 -11.71 -5.30
C ASP A 40 10.67 -10.53 -4.97
N SER A 41 9.36 -10.68 -5.20
CA SER A 41 8.40 -9.62 -4.91
C SER A 41 8.30 -9.34 -3.42
N ASP A 42 8.23 -8.06 -3.07
CA ASP A 42 7.95 -7.58 -1.72
C ASP A 42 6.57 -8.06 -1.22
N ILE A 43 6.36 -7.94 0.07
CA ILE A 43 5.06 -8.22 0.72
C ILE A 43 4.52 -6.89 1.22
N ASP A 44 3.68 -6.27 0.41
CA ASP A 44 3.10 -4.95 0.68
C ASP A 44 1.86 -5.10 1.55
N VAL A 45 2.01 -5.02 2.87
CA VAL A 45 0.89 -5.11 3.81
C VAL A 45 0.35 -3.73 4.17
N VAL A 46 -0.92 -3.68 4.51
CA VAL A 46 -1.58 -2.51 5.11
C VAL A 46 -2.02 -2.88 6.52
N CYS A 47 -1.62 -2.10 7.51
CA CYS A 47 -2.05 -2.24 8.90
C CYS A 47 -2.60 -0.92 9.41
N ILE A 48 -3.89 -0.86 9.68
CA ILE A 48 -4.55 0.34 10.22
C ILE A 48 -4.96 0.08 11.66
N LEU A 49 -4.44 0.91 12.53
CA LEU A 49 -4.77 0.95 13.96
C LEU A 49 -5.86 2.00 14.23
N ASP A 50 -6.45 1.98 15.40
CA ASP A 50 -7.36 3.04 15.86
C ASP A 50 -6.67 4.42 15.89
N SER A 51 -5.42 4.44 16.33
CA SER A 51 -4.49 5.57 16.31
C SER A 51 -3.07 5.03 16.13
N CYS A 52 -2.14 5.83 15.61
CA CYS A 52 -0.76 5.39 15.38
C CYS A 52 0.22 6.43 15.92
N SER A 53 0.95 6.07 16.97
CA SER A 53 2.03 6.86 17.56
C SER A 53 3.40 6.33 17.15
N LEU A 54 4.47 7.07 17.43
CA LEU A 54 5.84 6.59 17.25
C LEU A 54 6.10 5.30 18.04
N GLN A 55 5.56 5.21 19.26
CA GLN A 55 5.68 4.02 20.09
C GLN A 55 4.97 2.81 19.46
N ASP A 56 3.85 3.03 18.77
CA ASP A 56 3.15 1.97 18.05
C ASP A 56 3.98 1.45 16.88
N LEU A 57 4.71 2.31 16.17
CA LEU A 57 5.62 1.88 15.10
C LEU A 57 6.77 1.01 15.64
N GLU A 58 7.33 1.33 16.80
CA GLU A 58 8.33 0.48 17.45
C GLU A 58 7.74 -0.86 17.91
N THR A 59 6.52 -0.84 18.45
CA THR A 59 5.78 -2.06 18.82
C THR A 59 5.50 -2.94 17.60
N TYR A 60 5.05 -2.33 16.50
CA TYR A 60 4.85 -3.03 15.22
C TYR A 60 6.13 -3.68 14.72
N ARG A 61 7.23 -2.92 14.69
CA ARG A 61 8.54 -3.42 14.28
C ARG A 61 8.98 -4.63 15.11
N ALA A 62 8.75 -4.59 16.43
CA ALA A 62 9.04 -5.72 17.31
C ALA A 62 8.13 -6.92 17.06
N ALA A 63 6.85 -6.69 16.79
CA ALA A 63 5.87 -7.74 16.55
C ALA A 63 6.15 -8.56 15.27
N VAL A 64 6.65 -7.91 14.22
CA VAL A 64 6.88 -8.54 12.91
C VAL A 64 8.33 -9.04 12.70
N LYS A 65 9.22 -8.85 13.67
CA LYS A 65 10.66 -9.10 13.51
C LYS A 65 11.01 -10.54 13.18
N ASP A 66 10.26 -11.50 13.72
CA ASP A 66 10.53 -12.94 13.64
C ASP A 66 9.68 -13.64 12.57
N LEU A 67 8.95 -12.89 11.74
CA LEU A 67 8.18 -13.45 10.63
C LEU A 67 9.12 -14.01 9.54
N PRO A 68 8.74 -15.11 8.89
CA PRO A 68 9.47 -15.60 7.72
C PRO A 68 9.47 -14.55 6.61
N ASP A 69 10.54 -14.52 5.80
CA ASP A 69 10.74 -13.54 4.72
C ASP A 69 10.55 -12.07 5.18
N ARG A 70 10.98 -11.77 6.42
CA ARG A 70 10.87 -10.43 7.03
C ARG A 70 11.55 -9.35 6.20
N ASP A 71 12.60 -9.70 5.49
CA ASP A 71 13.37 -8.84 4.59
C ASP A 71 12.55 -8.37 3.37
N LYS A 72 11.52 -9.13 2.99
CA LYS A 72 10.59 -8.76 1.93
C LYS A 72 9.39 -7.95 2.43
N LEU A 73 9.18 -7.88 3.74
CA LEU A 73 8.06 -7.14 4.30
C LEU A 73 8.26 -5.64 4.06
N CYS A 74 7.45 -5.12 3.17
CA CYS A 74 7.21 -3.71 2.93
C CYS A 74 5.78 -3.40 3.33
N GLY A 75 5.51 -2.31 4.02
CA GLY A 75 4.16 -2.13 4.49
C GLY A 75 3.85 -0.73 4.95
N PHE A 76 2.56 -0.43 4.90
CA PHE A 76 1.98 0.80 5.34
C PHE A 76 1.32 0.59 6.71
N VAL A 77 1.72 1.38 7.71
CA VAL A 77 1.11 1.39 9.04
C VAL A 77 0.61 2.79 9.35
N SER A 78 -0.65 2.93 9.75
CA SER A 78 -1.26 4.22 10.05
C SER A 78 -2.37 4.10 11.08
N GLY A 79 -2.83 5.24 11.59
CA GLY A 79 -4.09 5.34 12.30
C GLY A 79 -5.26 5.63 11.35
N THR A 80 -6.48 5.41 11.83
CA THR A 80 -7.69 5.65 11.04
C THR A 80 -7.87 7.12 10.66
N ALA A 81 -7.55 8.05 11.57
CA ALA A 81 -7.71 9.48 11.34
C ALA A 81 -6.72 10.00 10.29
N GLU A 82 -5.46 9.56 10.37
CA GLU A 82 -4.42 9.95 9.42
C GLU A 82 -4.75 9.44 8.02
N LEU A 83 -5.15 8.17 7.90
CA LEU A 83 -5.55 7.61 6.61
C LEU A 83 -6.76 8.34 6.02
N ALA A 84 -7.79 8.61 6.82
CA ALA A 84 -8.99 9.30 6.35
C ALA A 84 -8.73 10.75 5.88
N ALA A 85 -7.63 11.37 6.35
CA ALA A 85 -7.20 12.72 5.98
C ALA A 85 -6.36 12.78 4.70
N TRP A 86 -6.03 11.64 4.10
CA TRP A 86 -5.25 11.61 2.87
C TRP A 86 -5.97 12.29 1.71
N ASP A 87 -5.19 12.71 0.73
CA ASP A 87 -5.74 13.23 -0.52
C ASP A 87 -6.66 12.22 -1.20
N ARG A 88 -7.76 12.69 -1.74
CA ARG A 88 -8.78 11.82 -2.34
C ARG A 88 -8.28 11.04 -3.55
N GLY A 89 -7.34 11.60 -4.32
CA GLY A 89 -6.67 10.88 -5.41
C GLY A 89 -5.80 9.74 -4.90
N GLU A 90 -5.07 9.96 -3.81
CA GLU A 90 -4.28 8.92 -3.14
C GLU A 90 -5.19 7.83 -2.56
N LEU A 91 -6.30 8.21 -1.90
CA LEU A 91 -7.28 7.24 -1.37
C LEU A 91 -7.94 6.42 -2.48
N PHE A 92 -8.18 7.03 -3.65
CA PHE A 92 -8.69 6.30 -4.82
C PHE A 92 -7.73 5.19 -5.21
N GLN A 93 -6.45 5.50 -5.39
CA GLN A 93 -5.43 4.53 -5.77
C GLN A 93 -5.23 3.46 -4.69
N PHE A 94 -5.14 3.88 -3.43
CA PHE A 94 -4.98 3.00 -2.27
C PHE A 94 -6.11 1.97 -2.19
N ARG A 95 -7.35 2.40 -2.42
CA ARG A 95 -8.54 1.53 -2.43
C ARG A 95 -8.49 0.49 -3.55
N ARG A 96 -8.01 0.88 -4.73
CA ARG A 96 -7.96 -0.02 -5.91
C ARG A 96 -6.85 -1.06 -5.81
N ASP A 97 -5.75 -0.73 -5.16
CA ASP A 97 -4.59 -1.62 -5.03
C ASP A 97 -4.61 -2.49 -3.76
N THR A 98 -5.60 -2.31 -2.89
CA THR A 98 -5.67 -3.03 -1.61
C THR A 98 -6.74 -4.12 -1.63
N THR A 99 -6.32 -5.35 -1.33
CA THR A 99 -7.20 -6.49 -1.09
C THR A 99 -7.46 -6.64 0.40
N ASP A 100 -8.72 -6.70 0.80
CA ASP A 100 -9.13 -6.89 2.19
C ASP A 100 -8.67 -8.25 2.72
N TRP A 101 -8.01 -8.25 3.89
CA TRP A 101 -7.64 -9.47 4.60
C TRP A 101 -8.37 -9.59 5.93
N CYS A 102 -8.39 -8.53 6.71
CA CYS A 102 -9.09 -8.43 7.98
C CYS A 102 -9.81 -7.09 8.08
N GLY A 103 -11.11 -7.12 8.22
CA GLY A 103 -11.96 -5.93 8.13
C GLY A 103 -12.26 -5.56 6.68
N ARG A 104 -12.91 -4.41 6.51
CA ARG A 104 -13.23 -3.84 5.19
C ARG A 104 -12.65 -2.44 5.10
N LEU A 105 -11.79 -2.21 4.12
CA LEU A 105 -11.16 -0.90 3.92
C LEU A 105 -12.21 0.19 3.68
N ALA A 106 -13.28 -0.15 2.97
CA ALA A 106 -14.37 0.76 2.68
C ALA A 106 -15.07 1.33 3.93
N ASP A 107 -15.02 0.62 5.06
CA ASP A 107 -15.63 1.07 6.31
C ASP A 107 -14.79 2.15 7.03
N LEU A 108 -13.52 2.29 6.65
CA LEU A 108 -12.57 3.24 7.23
C LEU A 108 -12.36 4.49 6.38
N LEU A 109 -12.67 4.42 5.09
CA LEU A 109 -12.43 5.50 4.15
C LEU A 109 -13.69 6.31 3.86
N PRO A 110 -13.55 7.62 3.59
CA PRO A 110 -14.68 8.41 3.11
C PRO A 110 -15.24 7.82 1.82
N PRO A 111 -16.53 8.00 1.53
CA PRO A 111 -17.13 7.53 0.28
C PRO A 111 -16.38 8.05 -0.94
N GLU A 112 -16.25 7.22 -1.99
CA GLU A 112 -15.65 7.63 -3.25
C GLU A 112 -16.53 8.65 -3.98
N GLU A 113 -15.90 9.67 -4.54
CA GLU A 113 -16.56 10.70 -5.34
C GLU A 113 -16.14 10.64 -6.81
N PRO A 114 -17.01 11.08 -7.74
CA PRO A 114 -16.74 11.00 -9.20
C PRO A 114 -15.45 11.71 -9.65
N GLY A 115 -14.94 12.65 -8.85
CA GLY A 115 -13.73 13.40 -9.15
C GLY A 115 -12.43 12.73 -8.69
N ASP A 116 -12.50 11.69 -7.86
CA ASP A 116 -11.32 11.09 -7.22
C ASP A 116 -10.38 10.42 -8.22
N ALA A 117 -10.93 9.67 -9.17
CA ALA A 117 -10.16 9.05 -10.25
C ALA A 117 -9.43 10.09 -11.12
N ARG A 118 -10.11 11.20 -11.46
CA ARG A 118 -9.51 12.30 -12.22
C ARG A 118 -8.38 12.96 -11.43
N ARG A 119 -8.56 13.14 -10.13
CA ARG A 119 -7.54 13.69 -9.23
C ARG A 119 -6.31 12.79 -9.19
N ALA A 120 -6.51 11.48 -8.98
CA ALA A 120 -5.44 10.49 -9.03
C ALA A 120 -4.68 10.53 -10.38
N LEU A 121 -5.41 10.58 -11.48
CA LEU A 121 -4.83 10.68 -12.82
C LEU A 121 -3.96 11.93 -13.00
N HIS A 122 -4.44 13.10 -12.59
CA HIS A 122 -3.68 14.35 -12.73
C HIS A 122 -2.43 14.35 -11.85
N GLN A 123 -2.54 13.97 -10.59
CA GLN A 123 -1.39 13.91 -9.67
C GLN A 123 -0.34 12.93 -10.16
N GLY A 124 -0.76 11.72 -10.49
CA GLY A 124 0.16 10.70 -10.97
C GLY A 124 0.81 11.06 -12.31
N ALA A 125 0.08 11.73 -13.24
CA ALA A 125 0.63 12.20 -14.49
C ALA A 125 1.72 13.27 -14.29
N CYS A 126 1.52 14.20 -13.36
CA CYS A 126 2.53 15.19 -13.00
C CYS A 126 3.78 14.53 -12.42
N GLY A 127 3.63 13.59 -11.49
CA GLY A 127 4.72 12.84 -10.88
C GLY A 127 5.50 12.01 -11.92
N LEU A 128 4.78 11.29 -12.78
CA LEU A 128 5.40 10.50 -13.84
C LEU A 128 6.18 11.37 -14.83
N TYR A 129 5.61 12.48 -15.25
CA TYR A 129 6.29 13.42 -16.14
C TYR A 129 7.58 13.94 -15.50
N HIS A 130 7.52 14.37 -14.23
CA HIS A 130 8.69 14.83 -13.50
C HIS A 130 9.77 13.73 -13.40
N LEU A 131 9.37 12.51 -13.01
CA LEU A 131 10.29 11.37 -12.92
C LEU A 131 11.00 11.09 -14.24
N CYS A 132 10.27 11.07 -15.35
CA CYS A 132 10.84 10.84 -16.67
C CYS A 132 11.84 11.96 -17.06
N CYS A 133 11.47 13.22 -16.88
CA CYS A 133 12.36 14.35 -17.17
C CYS A 133 13.62 14.33 -16.29
N HIS A 134 13.46 14.12 -15.00
CA HIS A 134 14.57 14.07 -14.05
C HIS A 134 15.52 12.91 -14.37
N ASN A 135 14.97 11.72 -14.64
CA ASN A 135 15.79 10.57 -15.01
C ASN A 135 16.56 10.82 -16.33
N PHE A 136 15.91 11.40 -17.32
CA PHE A 136 16.56 11.71 -18.60
C PHE A 136 17.72 12.71 -18.44
N LEU A 137 17.53 13.74 -17.63
CA LEU A 137 18.51 14.82 -17.46
C LEU A 137 19.66 14.43 -16.52
N HIS A 138 19.37 13.70 -15.45
CA HIS A 138 20.30 13.55 -14.33
C HIS A 138 20.66 12.10 -14.00
N GLY A 139 19.72 11.16 -14.07
CA GLY A 139 19.92 9.79 -13.55
C GLY A 139 20.34 8.80 -14.63
N ARG A 140 19.62 8.75 -15.74
CA ARG A 140 19.70 7.73 -16.80
C ARG A 140 19.66 6.29 -16.24
N SER A 141 18.92 6.11 -15.15
CA SER A 141 18.78 4.85 -14.43
C SER A 141 17.71 3.98 -15.09
N ARG A 142 17.98 2.68 -15.24
CA ARG A 142 17.01 1.70 -15.70
C ARG A 142 15.97 1.41 -14.65
N GLU A 143 16.33 1.47 -13.38
CA GLU A 143 15.44 1.30 -12.24
C GLU A 143 14.35 2.39 -12.25
N ALA A 144 14.74 3.66 -12.48
CA ALA A 144 13.77 4.75 -12.61
C ALA A 144 12.83 4.59 -13.82
N VAL A 145 13.30 3.97 -14.91
CA VAL A 145 12.42 3.60 -16.04
C VAL A 145 11.42 2.52 -15.63
N ALA A 146 11.86 1.50 -14.90
CA ALA A 146 10.97 0.45 -14.40
C ALA A 146 9.90 1.01 -13.45
N GLU A 147 10.28 1.93 -12.55
CA GLU A 147 9.34 2.67 -11.68
C GLU A 147 8.34 3.50 -12.49
N ALA A 148 8.82 4.21 -13.51
CA ALA A 148 7.96 4.99 -14.41
C ALA A 148 6.95 4.10 -15.14
N CYS A 149 7.34 2.91 -15.57
CA CYS A 149 6.42 1.94 -16.19
C CYS A 149 5.36 1.45 -15.20
N LYS A 150 5.73 1.15 -13.95
CA LYS A 150 4.77 0.79 -12.89
C LYS A 150 3.78 1.93 -12.64
N ALA A 151 4.27 3.16 -12.47
CA ALA A 151 3.42 4.34 -12.29
C ALA A 151 2.45 4.54 -13.46
N ALA A 152 2.90 4.32 -14.71
CA ALA A 152 2.06 4.44 -15.89
C ALA A 152 0.89 3.44 -15.88
N VAL A 153 1.07 2.22 -15.35
CA VAL A 153 -0.02 1.24 -15.21
C VAL A 153 -1.11 1.77 -14.29
N PHE A 154 -0.75 2.33 -13.14
CA PHE A 154 -1.71 2.93 -12.21
C PHE A 154 -2.47 4.12 -12.83
N LEU A 155 -1.77 4.94 -13.65
CA LEU A 155 -2.41 6.03 -14.38
C LEU A 155 -3.42 5.54 -15.40
N LEU A 156 -3.08 4.49 -16.14
CA LEU A 156 -4.00 3.89 -17.11
C LEU A 156 -5.22 3.30 -16.41
N GLN A 157 -5.04 2.66 -15.26
CA GLN A 157 -6.16 2.20 -14.42
C GLN A 157 -7.04 3.37 -13.98
N ALA A 158 -6.45 4.43 -13.41
CA ALA A 158 -7.21 5.61 -12.99
C ALA A 158 -7.99 6.25 -14.14
N LYS A 159 -7.42 6.25 -15.36
CA LYS A 159 -8.09 6.76 -16.56
C LYS A 159 -9.36 5.99 -16.93
N LEU A 160 -9.44 4.70 -16.62
CA LEU A 160 -10.64 3.91 -16.89
C LEU A 160 -11.85 4.33 -16.05
N TYR A 161 -11.60 5.02 -14.93
CA TYR A 161 -12.62 5.50 -14.00
C TYR A 161 -12.84 7.02 -14.07
N ALA A 162 -11.97 7.76 -14.76
CA ALA A 162 -12.02 9.21 -14.91
C ALA A 162 -12.84 9.63 -16.14
#